data_415c2fa5a4beef26c07745e9d7ac1177
#
_entry.id   415c2fa5a4beef26c07745e9d7ac1177
#
_cell.length_a   1.000
_cell.length_b   1.000
_cell.length_c   1.000
_cell.angle_alpha   90.00
_cell.angle_beta   90.00
_cell.angle_gamma   90.00
#
_symmetry.space_group_name_H-M   'P 1'
#
loop_
_entity.id
_entity.type
_entity.pdbx_description
1 polymer ?
#
loop_
_entity_poly.entity_id
_entity_poly.type
_entity_poly.pdbx_seq_one_letter_code
_entity_poly.pdbx_strand_id
1 'polypeptide(L)'
;MLDESRIMNHDLQILFEDNHVIVINKRASDIVQGDKTGDETMPDKIKAYLKEKYQKPGNVFCGVVHRLDRPTSGAVVFARTSKGLERLNAQFRDKETNKVYWAIVESKPERTEGRLEHFLKKNEKQNKSYASLKETPDSKRAVLNYSLIASSDKYHLLEIHLETGRHHQIRVQLATMGCLIKGDVKYGARRSNTDGSICLHARFLAFSHPTTKESIQIVAPVPNDPLWAYFEKTIGGLK
;
A
#
# COMPACT_ATOMS: atom_id res chain seq x y z
N MET A 1 34.20 15.83 1.96
CA MET A 1 32.81 15.78 2.45
C MET A 1 31.95 16.36 1.34
N LEU A 2 31.26 15.52 0.59
CA LEU A 2 30.28 15.97 -0.41
C LEU A 2 29.06 16.49 0.38
N ASP A 3 28.67 17.71 0.04
CA ASP A 3 27.53 18.39 0.64
C ASP A 3 26.23 17.60 0.35
N GLU A 4 25.72 16.91 1.37
CA GLU A 4 24.47 16.13 1.29
C GLU A 4 23.24 17.02 0.97
N SER A 5 23.38 18.35 1.05
CA SER A 5 22.33 19.32 0.76
C SER A 5 22.01 19.48 -0.73
N ARG A 6 22.84 18.93 -1.64
CA ARG A 6 22.70 19.03 -3.10
C ARG A 6 22.04 17.84 -3.78
N ILE A 7 21.68 16.78 -3.06
CA ILE A 7 20.84 15.71 -3.63
C ILE A 7 19.49 16.34 -3.92
N MET A 8 19.15 16.50 -5.20
CA MET A 8 17.82 16.97 -5.60
C MET A 8 16.80 16.17 -4.83
N ASN A 9 15.95 16.85 -4.09
CA ASN A 9 14.97 16.24 -3.22
C ASN A 9 13.91 15.53 -4.11
N HIS A 10 14.18 14.29 -4.50
CA HIS A 10 13.28 13.47 -5.32
C HIS A 10 11.96 13.17 -4.60
N ASP A 11 11.76 13.80 -3.44
CA ASP A 11 10.55 13.72 -2.62
C ASP A 11 10.17 12.29 -2.22
N LEU A 12 11.19 11.41 -2.12
CA LEU A 12 11.07 10.01 -1.75
C LEU A 12 11.29 9.82 -0.25
N GLN A 13 10.30 9.30 0.45
CA GLN A 13 10.45 8.86 1.82
C GLN A 13 10.96 7.42 1.86
N ILE A 14 12.28 7.25 1.93
CA ILE A 14 12.94 5.94 1.91
C ILE A 14 12.88 5.34 3.31
N LEU A 15 12.34 4.12 3.43
CA LEU A 15 12.24 3.36 4.68
C LEU A 15 13.36 2.33 4.84
N PHE A 16 13.86 1.82 3.73
CA PHE A 16 14.98 0.89 3.69
C PHE A 16 15.66 0.94 2.33
N GLU A 17 16.97 0.84 2.30
CA GLU A 17 17.73 0.80 1.06
C GLU A 17 19.01 -0.01 1.23
N ASP A 18 19.25 -0.94 0.28
CA ASP A 18 20.54 -1.61 0.11
C ASP A 18 20.83 -1.85 -1.39
N ASN A 19 21.79 -2.71 -1.71
CA ASN A 19 22.18 -3.00 -3.09
C ASN A 19 21.14 -3.78 -3.89
N HIS A 20 20.15 -4.40 -3.26
CA HIS A 20 19.20 -5.32 -3.87
C HIS A 20 17.75 -4.84 -3.83
N VAL A 21 17.39 -4.07 -2.80
CA VAL A 21 16.02 -3.61 -2.56
C VAL A 21 16.00 -2.14 -2.12
N ILE A 22 14.87 -1.49 -2.37
CA ILE A 22 14.53 -0.20 -1.79
C ILE A 22 13.05 -0.22 -1.40
N VAL A 23 12.74 0.24 -0.19
CA VAL A 23 11.37 0.36 0.32
C VAL A 23 11.04 1.83 0.52
N ILE A 24 9.94 2.25 -0.06
CA ILE A 24 9.47 3.64 -0.01
C ILE A 24 8.16 3.71 0.75
N ASN A 25 7.98 4.73 1.59
CA ASN A 25 6.66 5.15 2.07
C ASN A 25 5.99 5.97 0.96
N LYS A 26 5.23 5.30 0.11
CA LYS A 26 4.53 5.93 -1.00
C LYS A 26 3.50 6.92 -0.49
N ARG A 27 3.45 8.11 -1.03
CA ARG A 27 2.36 9.08 -0.78
C ARG A 27 1.13 8.73 -1.61
N ALA A 28 -0.03 9.17 -1.16
CA ALA A 28 -1.18 9.27 -2.03
C ALA A 28 -0.81 10.15 -3.26
N SER A 29 -1.43 9.92 -4.40
CA SER A 29 -1.13 10.51 -5.71
C SER A 29 0.07 9.93 -6.47
N ASP A 30 1.13 9.48 -5.82
CA ASP A 30 2.23 8.78 -6.51
C ASP A 30 1.73 7.48 -7.16
N ILE A 31 2.21 7.20 -8.38
CA ILE A 31 1.85 5.99 -9.13
C ILE A 31 3.02 5.00 -9.17
N VAL A 32 2.73 3.75 -8.87
CA VAL A 32 3.74 2.67 -8.90
C VAL A 32 4.00 2.19 -10.32
N GLN A 33 2.99 2.22 -11.17
CA GLN A 33 3.08 1.78 -12.57
C GLN A 33 2.39 2.80 -13.46
N GLY A 34 3.00 3.08 -14.60
CA GLY A 34 2.45 4.03 -15.58
C GLY A 34 1.01 3.71 -15.98
N ASP A 35 0.22 4.74 -16.10
CA ASP A 35 -1.16 4.70 -16.52
C ASP A 35 -1.39 5.68 -17.70
N LYS A 36 -2.65 5.95 -18.04
CA LYS A 36 -3.02 6.83 -19.15
C LYS A 36 -2.72 8.32 -18.90
N THR A 37 -2.37 8.70 -17.67
CA THR A 37 -2.12 10.11 -17.31
C THR A 37 -0.76 10.59 -17.81
N GLY A 38 0.20 9.68 -18.02
CA GLY A 38 1.58 10.04 -18.37
C GLY A 38 2.39 10.62 -17.20
N ASP A 39 1.87 10.55 -15.99
CA ASP A 39 2.58 11.02 -14.79
C ASP A 39 3.84 10.19 -14.53
N GLU A 40 4.87 10.84 -13.98
CA GLU A 40 6.12 10.18 -13.60
C GLU A 40 5.85 9.08 -12.56
N THR A 41 6.41 7.90 -12.80
CA THR A 41 6.18 6.74 -11.94
C THR A 41 7.17 6.68 -10.77
N MET A 42 6.82 5.96 -9.69
CA MET A 42 7.76 5.68 -8.61
C MET A 42 9.07 5.03 -9.08
N PRO A 43 9.07 4.04 -10.00
CA PRO A 43 10.30 3.53 -10.58
C PRO A 43 11.17 4.59 -11.26
N ASP A 44 10.57 5.57 -11.93
CA ASP A 44 11.34 6.63 -12.61
C ASP A 44 12.00 7.57 -11.59
N LYS A 45 11.26 7.99 -10.56
CA LYS A 45 11.78 8.76 -9.41
C LYS A 45 12.93 8.02 -8.70
N ILE A 46 12.74 6.72 -8.45
CA ILE A 46 13.75 5.88 -7.78
C ILE A 46 15.00 5.74 -8.66
N LYS A 47 14.85 5.52 -9.98
CA LYS A 47 16.01 5.46 -10.91
C LYS A 47 16.78 6.76 -10.92
N ALA A 48 16.09 7.91 -10.97
CA ALA A 48 16.74 9.23 -10.93
C ALA A 48 17.51 9.41 -9.62
N TYR A 49 16.89 9.14 -8.48
CA TYR A 49 17.52 9.17 -7.16
C TYR A 49 18.78 8.29 -7.08
N LEU A 50 18.67 7.02 -7.49
CA LEU A 50 19.77 6.06 -7.42
C LEU A 50 20.91 6.43 -8.40
N LYS A 51 20.58 7.00 -9.56
CA LYS A 51 21.56 7.47 -10.55
C LYS A 51 22.39 8.61 -9.97
N GLU A 52 21.73 9.57 -9.35
CA GLU A 52 22.38 10.73 -8.75
C GLU A 52 23.20 10.32 -7.51
N LYS A 53 22.59 9.64 -6.54
CA LYS A 53 23.23 9.22 -5.28
C LYS A 53 24.50 8.42 -5.49
N TYR A 54 24.49 7.50 -6.44
CA TYR A 54 25.60 6.58 -6.71
C TYR A 54 26.43 6.96 -7.95
N GLN A 55 26.17 8.13 -8.53
CA GLN A 55 26.88 8.67 -9.74
C GLN A 55 27.00 7.62 -10.86
N LYS A 56 25.91 6.86 -11.08
CA LYS A 56 25.92 5.77 -12.06
C LYS A 56 25.97 6.31 -13.50
N PRO A 57 26.94 5.89 -14.32
CA PRO A 57 27.12 6.43 -15.69
C PRO A 57 26.05 5.92 -16.68
N GLY A 58 25.37 4.82 -16.36
CA GLY A 58 24.43 4.16 -17.26
C GLY A 58 22.99 4.15 -16.76
N ASN A 59 22.20 3.24 -17.32
CA ASN A 59 20.83 3.00 -16.91
C ASN A 59 20.77 2.34 -15.53
N VAL A 60 19.83 2.80 -14.71
CA VAL A 60 19.56 2.22 -13.39
C VAL A 60 18.33 1.32 -13.47
N PHE A 61 18.46 0.11 -12.92
CA PHE A 61 17.34 -0.82 -12.83
C PHE A 61 16.49 -0.52 -11.59
N CYS A 62 15.16 -0.50 -11.77
CA CYS A 62 14.18 -0.50 -10.69
C CYS A 62 13.00 -1.37 -11.10
N GLY A 63 12.85 -2.52 -10.45
CA GLY A 63 11.80 -3.49 -10.73
C GLY A 63 10.61 -3.35 -9.79
N VAL A 64 9.40 -3.32 -10.35
CA VAL A 64 8.15 -3.29 -9.59
C VAL A 64 7.81 -4.69 -9.10
N VAL A 65 7.80 -4.90 -7.79
CA VAL A 65 7.46 -6.17 -7.15
C VAL A 65 5.96 -6.28 -6.90
N HIS A 66 5.40 -5.24 -6.31
CA HIS A 66 3.97 -5.11 -6.04
C HIS A 66 3.56 -3.64 -6.17
N ARG A 67 2.28 -3.37 -6.04
CA ARG A 67 1.76 -2.01 -6.17
C ARG A 67 0.70 -1.69 -5.15
N LEU A 68 0.57 -0.40 -4.85
CA LEU A 68 -0.57 0.20 -4.17
C LEU A 68 -1.38 1.02 -5.18
N ASP A 69 -2.67 1.16 -4.93
CA ASP A 69 -3.53 2.06 -5.69
C ASP A 69 -3.04 3.50 -5.57
N ARG A 70 -3.28 4.33 -6.59
CA ARG A 70 -2.87 5.74 -6.61
C ARG A 70 -3.27 6.50 -5.32
N PRO A 71 -4.54 6.42 -4.82
CA PRO A 71 -4.94 7.16 -3.62
C PRO A 71 -4.50 6.51 -2.30
N THR A 72 -3.85 5.34 -2.33
CA THR A 72 -3.40 4.60 -1.15
C THR A 72 -1.95 4.95 -0.83
N SER A 73 -1.62 5.16 0.44
CA SER A 73 -0.26 5.41 0.92
C SER A 73 0.38 4.19 1.58
N GLY A 74 1.69 4.27 1.88
CA GLY A 74 2.39 3.29 2.70
C GLY A 74 3.51 2.53 2.02
N ALA A 75 4.00 1.47 2.66
CA ALA A 75 5.19 0.73 2.27
C ALA A 75 5.04 0.03 0.91
N VAL A 76 5.98 0.32 0.00
CA VAL A 76 6.13 -0.38 -1.28
C VAL A 76 7.60 -0.76 -1.47
N VAL A 77 7.86 -2.04 -1.75
CA VAL A 77 9.21 -2.54 -2.05
C VAL A 77 9.44 -2.60 -3.56
N PHE A 78 10.63 -2.16 -3.97
CA PHE A 78 11.15 -2.25 -5.33
C PHE A 78 12.46 -3.04 -5.34
N ALA A 79 12.70 -3.77 -6.42
CA ALA A 79 13.95 -4.48 -6.62
C ALA A 79 14.96 -3.57 -7.35
N ARG A 80 16.21 -3.55 -6.88
CA ARG A 80 17.32 -2.82 -7.50
C ARG A 80 18.13 -3.69 -8.48
N THR A 81 17.81 -4.99 -8.58
CA THR A 81 18.41 -5.94 -9.51
C THR A 81 17.36 -6.87 -10.11
N SER A 82 17.60 -7.38 -11.32
CA SER A 82 16.69 -8.35 -11.98
C SER A 82 16.54 -9.64 -11.18
N LYS A 83 17.64 -10.16 -10.61
CA LYS A 83 17.62 -11.37 -9.75
C LYS A 83 16.87 -11.11 -8.43
N GLY A 84 16.98 -9.89 -7.87
CA GLY A 84 16.20 -9.47 -6.71
C GLY A 84 14.70 -9.43 -7.05
N LEU A 85 14.33 -8.88 -8.22
CA LEU A 85 12.95 -8.85 -8.70
C LEU A 85 12.33 -10.25 -8.83
N GLU A 86 13.03 -11.16 -9.46
CA GLU A 86 12.59 -12.55 -9.64
C GLU A 86 12.27 -13.22 -8.29
N ARG A 87 13.20 -13.09 -7.33
CA ARG A 87 13.07 -13.70 -6.00
C ARG A 87 11.97 -13.07 -5.15
N LEU A 88 11.83 -11.73 -5.20
CA LEU A 88 10.74 -11.04 -4.52
C LEU A 88 9.39 -11.38 -5.14
N ASN A 89 9.29 -11.43 -6.46
CA ASN A 89 8.06 -11.85 -7.15
C ASN A 89 7.62 -13.26 -6.73
N ALA A 90 8.57 -14.19 -6.53
CA ALA A 90 8.27 -15.52 -6.01
C ALA A 90 7.65 -15.44 -4.60
N GLN A 91 8.27 -14.71 -3.67
CA GLN A 91 7.74 -14.55 -2.30
C GLN A 91 6.32 -13.95 -2.29
N PHE A 92 6.08 -12.92 -3.11
CA PHE A 92 4.75 -12.29 -3.20
C PHE A 92 3.69 -13.23 -3.82
N ARG A 93 4.07 -14.01 -4.83
CA ARG A 93 3.21 -15.02 -5.47
C ARG A 93 2.87 -16.14 -4.49
N ASP A 94 3.88 -16.63 -3.76
CA ASP A 94 3.79 -17.79 -2.88
C ASP A 94 3.29 -17.40 -1.47
N LYS A 95 2.96 -16.11 -1.27
CA LYS A 95 2.38 -15.53 -0.05
C LYS A 95 3.30 -15.64 1.19
N GLU A 96 4.58 -15.60 0.98
CA GLU A 96 5.61 -15.61 2.03
C GLU A 96 5.85 -14.22 2.64
N THR A 97 5.04 -13.23 2.27
CA THR A 97 5.12 -11.85 2.75
C THR A 97 3.99 -11.54 3.70
N ASN A 98 4.26 -10.79 4.77
CA ASN A 98 3.23 -10.28 5.66
C ASN A 98 2.93 -8.80 5.34
N LYS A 99 1.65 -8.50 5.14
CA LYS A 99 1.18 -7.16 4.78
C LYS A 99 0.03 -6.76 5.69
N VAL A 100 0.25 -5.71 6.47
CA VAL A 100 -0.79 -5.15 7.32
C VAL A 100 -1.15 -3.76 6.84
N TYR A 101 -2.43 -3.51 6.69
CA TYR A 101 -2.98 -2.21 6.32
C TYR A 101 -3.77 -1.62 7.47
N TRP A 102 -3.75 -0.31 7.56
CA TRP A 102 -4.68 0.45 8.38
C TRP A 102 -5.68 1.15 7.48
N ALA A 103 -6.96 1.06 7.86
CA ALA A 103 -8.05 1.74 7.16
C ALA A 103 -8.90 2.52 8.14
N ILE A 104 -9.09 3.82 7.91
CA ILE A 104 -10.03 4.62 8.67
C ILE A 104 -11.36 4.61 7.94
N VAL A 105 -12.40 4.10 8.60
CA VAL A 105 -13.74 3.93 8.03
C VAL A 105 -14.77 4.84 8.70
N GLU A 106 -15.86 5.16 7.95
CA GLU A 106 -16.92 6.08 8.37
C GLU A 106 -17.96 5.41 9.27
N SER A 107 -18.03 4.08 9.27
CA SER A 107 -18.98 3.33 10.08
C SER A 107 -18.28 2.25 10.90
N LYS A 108 -18.72 2.07 12.14
CA LYS A 108 -18.21 1.00 13.00
C LYS A 108 -18.67 -0.35 12.45
N PRO A 109 -17.77 -1.34 12.31
CA PRO A 109 -18.19 -2.69 11.94
C PRO A 109 -19.07 -3.31 13.03
N GLU A 110 -20.01 -4.16 12.64
CA GLU A 110 -20.88 -4.88 13.60
C GLU A 110 -20.10 -5.78 14.55
N ARG A 111 -19.02 -6.39 14.04
CA ARG A 111 -18.08 -7.20 14.83
C ARG A 111 -16.74 -6.50 14.92
N THR A 112 -16.11 -6.57 16.07
CA THR A 112 -14.78 -5.98 16.30
C THR A 112 -13.66 -6.66 15.51
N GLU A 113 -13.88 -7.88 15.06
CA GLU A 113 -12.98 -8.66 14.21
C GLU A 113 -13.76 -9.57 13.28
N GLY A 114 -13.14 -9.97 12.18
CA GLY A 114 -13.76 -10.88 11.24
C GLY A 114 -12.88 -11.21 10.05
N ARG A 115 -13.34 -12.21 9.30
CA ARG A 115 -12.75 -12.67 8.05
C ARG A 115 -13.72 -12.40 6.92
N LEU A 116 -13.26 -11.68 5.89
CA LEU A 116 -14.04 -11.41 4.68
C LEU A 116 -13.53 -12.27 3.54
N GLU A 117 -14.44 -13.06 2.98
CA GLU A 117 -14.17 -13.90 1.82
C GLU A 117 -15.18 -13.60 0.72
N HIS A 118 -14.69 -13.20 -0.44
CA HIS A 118 -15.49 -12.84 -1.60
C HIS A 118 -14.80 -13.30 -2.88
N PHE A 119 -15.56 -13.32 -3.97
CA PHE A 119 -15.06 -13.46 -5.33
C PHE A 119 -15.10 -12.10 -6.01
N LEU A 120 -13.93 -11.58 -6.42
CA LEU A 120 -13.81 -10.24 -6.99
C LEU A 120 -13.65 -10.30 -8.50
N LYS A 121 -14.47 -9.51 -9.20
CA LYS A 121 -14.37 -9.27 -10.64
C LYS A 121 -14.05 -7.81 -10.92
N LYS A 122 -12.99 -7.55 -11.69
CA LYS A 122 -12.63 -6.19 -12.13
C LYS A 122 -13.45 -5.78 -13.36
N ASN A 123 -14.04 -4.61 -13.31
CA ASN A 123 -14.57 -3.93 -14.49
C ASN A 123 -13.48 -2.99 -15.03
N GLU A 124 -12.89 -3.34 -16.16
CA GLU A 124 -11.78 -2.59 -16.76
C GLU A 124 -12.20 -1.18 -17.20
N LYS A 125 -13.41 -1.03 -17.75
CA LYS A 125 -13.93 0.27 -18.23
C LYS A 125 -14.09 1.28 -17.10
N GLN A 126 -14.54 0.82 -15.93
CA GLN A 126 -14.73 1.67 -14.74
C GLN A 126 -13.50 1.70 -13.84
N ASN A 127 -12.49 0.88 -14.11
CA ASN A 127 -11.36 0.63 -13.21
C ASN A 127 -11.83 0.41 -11.77
N LYS A 128 -12.81 -0.48 -11.58
CA LYS A 128 -13.48 -0.76 -10.30
C LYS A 128 -13.67 -2.27 -10.14
N SER A 129 -13.51 -2.79 -8.93
CA SER A 129 -13.81 -4.19 -8.60
C SER A 129 -15.17 -4.30 -7.94
N TYR A 130 -15.84 -5.42 -8.18
CA TYR A 130 -17.10 -5.81 -7.57
C TYR A 130 -16.93 -7.12 -6.82
N ALA A 131 -17.60 -7.26 -5.68
CA ALA A 131 -17.56 -8.44 -4.83
C ALA A 131 -18.85 -9.25 -4.96
N SER A 132 -18.70 -10.57 -4.95
CA SER A 132 -19.80 -11.53 -4.87
C SER A 132 -19.47 -12.59 -3.81
N LEU A 133 -20.49 -13.12 -3.15
CA LEU A 133 -20.35 -14.29 -2.25
C LEU A 133 -20.21 -15.60 -3.04
N LYS A 134 -20.65 -15.62 -4.30
CA LYS A 134 -20.55 -16.78 -5.18
C LYS A 134 -19.49 -16.53 -6.25
N GLU A 135 -18.77 -17.58 -6.61
CA GLU A 135 -17.86 -17.56 -7.75
C GLU A 135 -18.62 -17.30 -9.05
N THR A 136 -18.07 -16.45 -9.87
CA THR A 136 -18.60 -16.10 -11.19
C THR A 136 -17.46 -16.18 -12.23
N PRO A 137 -17.76 -16.34 -13.54
CA PRO A 137 -16.72 -16.31 -14.57
C PRO A 137 -15.82 -15.07 -14.45
N ASP A 138 -14.51 -15.27 -14.53
CA ASP A 138 -13.46 -14.25 -14.40
C ASP A 138 -13.33 -13.62 -13.00
N SER A 139 -14.08 -14.07 -12.00
CA SER A 139 -13.88 -13.64 -10.62
C SER A 139 -12.71 -14.38 -9.98
N LYS A 140 -12.09 -13.75 -8.98
CA LYS A 140 -10.96 -14.32 -8.24
C LYS A 140 -11.25 -14.28 -6.75
N ARG A 141 -11.00 -15.38 -6.07
CA ARG A 141 -11.13 -15.48 -4.61
C ARG A 141 -10.25 -14.43 -3.94
N ALA A 142 -10.81 -13.71 -2.96
CA ALA A 142 -10.20 -12.65 -2.20
C ALA A 142 -10.52 -12.79 -0.72
N VAL A 143 -9.49 -12.83 0.11
CA VAL A 143 -9.61 -13.09 1.55
C VAL A 143 -8.76 -12.08 2.32
N LEU A 144 -9.36 -11.49 3.34
CA LEU A 144 -8.70 -10.68 4.36
C LEU A 144 -9.28 -10.95 5.74
N ASN A 145 -8.49 -10.66 6.76
CA ASN A 145 -8.94 -10.58 8.14
C ASN A 145 -8.86 -9.11 8.60
N TYR A 146 -9.79 -8.67 9.43
CA TYR A 146 -9.77 -7.33 10.00
C TYR A 146 -10.01 -7.34 11.50
N SER A 147 -9.49 -6.34 12.20
CA SER A 147 -9.74 -6.06 13.61
C SER A 147 -9.94 -4.57 13.81
N LEU A 148 -10.96 -4.20 14.59
CA LEU A 148 -11.18 -2.83 15.04
C LEU A 148 -10.21 -2.52 16.17
N ILE A 149 -9.23 -1.64 15.93
CA ILE A 149 -8.17 -1.35 16.89
C ILE A 149 -8.31 -0.02 17.61
N ALA A 150 -9.10 0.91 17.07
CA ALA A 150 -9.44 2.18 17.74
C ALA A 150 -10.72 2.77 17.17
N SER A 151 -11.37 3.64 17.95
CA SER A 151 -12.57 4.39 17.55
C SER A 151 -12.54 5.82 18.06
N SER A 152 -13.12 6.71 17.29
CA SER A 152 -13.54 8.05 17.70
C SER A 152 -15.06 8.17 17.57
N ASP A 153 -15.63 9.34 17.83
CA ASP A 153 -17.08 9.57 17.69
C ASP A 153 -17.59 9.36 16.26
N LYS A 154 -16.74 9.58 15.25
CA LYS A 154 -17.15 9.59 13.84
C LYS A 154 -16.41 8.60 12.95
N TYR A 155 -15.25 8.13 13.37
CA TYR A 155 -14.38 7.30 12.58
C TYR A 155 -13.81 6.14 13.37
N HIS A 156 -13.49 5.06 12.67
CA HIS A 156 -13.00 3.83 13.28
C HIS A 156 -11.78 3.34 12.52
N LEU A 157 -10.75 2.93 13.24
CA LEU A 157 -9.52 2.40 12.65
C LEU A 157 -9.55 0.88 12.64
N LEU A 158 -9.43 0.32 11.46
CA LEU A 158 -9.30 -1.11 11.24
C LEU A 158 -7.86 -1.47 10.89
N GLU A 159 -7.34 -2.50 11.53
CA GLU A 159 -6.15 -3.23 11.11
C GLU A 159 -6.57 -4.39 10.20
N ILE A 160 -5.88 -4.57 9.08
CA ILE A 160 -6.28 -5.50 8.02
C ILE A 160 -5.09 -6.35 7.60
N HIS A 161 -5.26 -7.66 7.68
CA HIS A 161 -4.28 -8.67 7.25
C HIS A 161 -4.75 -9.30 5.93
N LEU A 162 -3.96 -9.15 4.87
CA LEU A 162 -4.29 -9.67 3.54
C LEU A 162 -3.76 -11.10 3.35
N GLU A 163 -4.65 -12.07 3.10
CA GLU A 163 -4.29 -13.40 2.58
C GLU A 163 -4.13 -13.40 1.05
N THR A 164 -4.78 -12.47 0.36
CA THR A 164 -4.72 -12.27 -1.09
C THR A 164 -4.53 -10.79 -1.42
N GLY A 165 -4.05 -10.48 -2.64
CA GLY A 165 -3.83 -9.10 -3.11
C GLY A 165 -4.54 -8.84 -4.43
N ARG A 166 -5.88 -8.76 -4.45
CA ARG A 166 -6.66 -8.47 -5.65
C ARG A 166 -6.82 -6.97 -5.86
N HIS A 167 -7.08 -6.56 -7.09
CA HIS A 167 -7.33 -5.15 -7.43
C HIS A 167 -8.45 -4.57 -6.56
N HIS A 168 -8.18 -3.46 -5.87
CA HIS A 168 -9.08 -2.76 -4.94
C HIS A 168 -9.66 -3.65 -3.83
N GLN A 169 -8.99 -4.74 -3.45
CA GLN A 169 -9.56 -5.76 -2.57
C GLN A 169 -10.10 -5.19 -1.25
N ILE A 170 -9.28 -4.49 -0.47
CA ILE A 170 -9.70 -3.92 0.83
C ILE A 170 -10.89 -2.98 0.63
N ARG A 171 -10.78 -2.10 -0.37
CA ARG A 171 -11.78 -1.07 -0.68
C ARG A 171 -13.17 -1.66 -0.94
N VAL A 172 -13.24 -2.65 -1.84
CA VAL A 172 -14.52 -3.29 -2.18
C VAL A 172 -15.05 -4.17 -1.07
N GLN A 173 -14.20 -4.92 -0.36
CA GLN A 173 -14.65 -5.80 0.72
C GLN A 173 -15.17 -5.03 1.93
N LEU A 174 -14.50 -3.94 2.34
CA LEU A 174 -14.99 -3.06 3.40
C LEU A 174 -16.28 -2.35 2.99
N ALA A 175 -16.39 -1.88 1.75
CA ALA A 175 -17.62 -1.28 1.24
C ALA A 175 -18.79 -2.26 1.25
N THR A 176 -18.57 -3.55 0.92
CA THR A 176 -19.59 -4.59 0.95
C THR A 176 -20.15 -4.83 2.35
N MET A 177 -19.35 -4.66 3.40
CA MET A 177 -19.81 -4.75 4.79
C MET A 177 -20.32 -3.42 5.37
N GLY A 178 -20.46 -2.37 4.55
CA GLY A 178 -20.95 -1.06 5.00
C GLY A 178 -19.91 -0.17 5.68
N CYS A 179 -18.65 -0.61 5.78
CA CYS A 179 -17.55 0.16 6.36
C CYS A 179 -16.77 0.91 5.27
N LEU A 180 -17.32 2.03 4.79
CA LEU A 180 -16.71 2.83 3.73
C LEU A 180 -15.40 3.48 4.23
N ILE A 181 -14.34 3.33 3.47
CA ILE A 181 -13.05 3.99 3.75
C ILE A 181 -13.24 5.50 3.54
N LYS A 182 -12.89 6.31 4.53
CA LYS A 182 -12.96 7.78 4.44
C LYS A 182 -12.18 8.27 3.21
N GLY A 183 -12.84 9.08 2.39
CA GLY A 183 -12.28 9.62 1.15
C GLY A 183 -12.51 8.75 -0.10
N ASP A 184 -12.95 7.49 0.04
CA ASP A 184 -13.10 6.58 -1.09
C ASP A 184 -14.46 6.72 -1.79
N VAL A 185 -14.64 7.83 -2.50
CA VAL A 185 -15.87 8.11 -3.27
C VAL A 185 -16.14 7.09 -4.36
N LYS A 186 -15.11 6.41 -4.87
CA LYS A 186 -15.28 5.32 -5.86
C LYS A 186 -16.09 4.16 -5.30
N TYR A 187 -16.00 3.92 -3.99
CA TYR A 187 -16.72 2.86 -3.27
C TYR A 187 -17.83 3.38 -2.35
N GLY A 188 -18.19 4.65 -2.44
CA GLY A 188 -19.40 5.17 -1.83
C GLY A 188 -19.20 6.16 -0.68
N ALA A 189 -17.97 6.52 -0.30
CA ALA A 189 -17.75 7.59 0.67
C ALA A 189 -18.39 8.91 0.17
N ARG A 190 -18.97 9.67 1.11
CA ARG A 190 -19.72 10.88 0.77
C ARG A 190 -18.85 12.01 0.24
N ARG A 191 -17.59 12.09 0.66
CA ARG A 191 -16.65 13.17 0.31
C ARG A 191 -15.26 12.60 0.04
N SER A 192 -14.56 13.18 -0.93
CA SER A 192 -13.12 12.95 -1.09
C SER A 192 -12.32 13.65 0.01
N ASN A 193 -11.12 13.18 0.28
CA ASN A 193 -10.12 13.99 0.99
C ASN A 193 -9.65 15.13 0.06
N THR A 194 -9.18 16.22 0.64
CA THR A 194 -8.77 17.42 -0.10
C THR A 194 -7.61 17.17 -1.07
N ASP A 195 -6.74 16.23 -0.74
CA ASP A 195 -5.59 15.80 -1.53
C ASP A 195 -5.90 14.63 -2.49
N GLY A 196 -7.17 14.20 -2.57
CA GLY A 196 -7.60 13.06 -3.37
C GLY A 196 -7.16 11.69 -2.83
N SER A 197 -6.56 11.64 -1.64
CA SER A 197 -6.22 10.38 -0.95
C SER A 197 -7.48 9.66 -0.44
N ILE A 198 -7.28 8.39 -0.08
CA ILE A 198 -8.23 7.64 0.77
C ILE A 198 -7.52 7.25 2.06
N CYS A 199 -8.26 7.12 3.15
CA CYS A 199 -7.68 6.73 4.44
C CYS A 199 -7.39 5.22 4.48
N LEU A 200 -6.57 4.75 3.55
CA LEU A 200 -6.01 3.40 3.46
C LEU A 200 -4.49 3.49 3.37
N HIS A 201 -3.80 2.81 4.27
CA HIS A 201 -2.36 2.90 4.42
C HIS A 201 -1.73 1.52 4.60
N ALA A 202 -0.74 1.17 3.77
CA ALA A 202 0.07 -0.04 3.91
C ALA A 202 1.06 0.16 5.07
N ARG A 203 0.61 -0.14 6.30
CA ARG A 203 1.30 0.18 7.55
C ARG A 203 2.52 -0.69 7.80
N PHE A 204 2.42 -1.98 7.49
CA PHE A 204 3.48 -2.94 7.75
C PHE A 204 3.72 -3.84 6.55
N LEU A 205 5.01 -4.08 6.26
CA LEU A 205 5.46 -5.01 5.24
C LEU A 205 6.63 -5.82 5.77
N ALA A 206 6.51 -7.15 5.77
CA ALA A 206 7.61 -8.05 6.06
C ALA A 206 7.85 -9.01 4.90
N PHE A 207 9.11 -9.24 4.58
CA PHE A 207 9.57 -10.13 3.52
C PHE A 207 11.00 -10.61 3.80
N SER A 208 11.43 -11.70 3.16
CA SER A 208 12.81 -12.15 3.24
C SER A 208 13.69 -11.40 2.24
N HIS A 209 14.84 -10.91 2.69
CA HIS A 209 15.80 -10.26 1.80
C HIS A 209 16.18 -11.20 0.63
N PRO A 210 16.14 -10.75 -0.63
CA PRO A 210 16.27 -11.65 -1.79
C PRO A 210 17.63 -12.35 -1.88
N THR A 211 18.68 -11.85 -1.21
CA THR A 211 20.01 -12.42 -1.25
C THR A 211 20.42 -13.03 0.07
N THR A 212 20.38 -12.29 1.19
CA THR A 212 20.82 -12.77 2.52
C THR A 212 19.81 -13.68 3.20
N LYS A 213 18.54 -13.65 2.79
CA LYS A 213 17.42 -14.38 3.38
C LYS A 213 17.01 -13.90 4.78
N GLU A 214 17.64 -12.87 5.29
CA GLU A 214 17.23 -12.22 6.54
C GLU A 214 15.83 -11.64 6.44
N SER A 215 15.07 -11.65 7.55
CA SER A 215 13.75 -11.05 7.62
C SER A 215 13.87 -9.53 7.67
N ILE A 216 13.26 -8.85 6.72
CA ILE A 216 13.10 -7.38 6.71
C ILE A 216 11.70 -7.07 7.15
N GLN A 217 11.56 -6.21 8.17
CA GLN A 217 10.28 -5.75 8.71
C GLN A 217 10.25 -4.23 8.66
N ILE A 218 9.27 -3.68 7.97
CA ILE A 218 9.12 -2.25 7.75
C ILE A 218 7.77 -1.79 8.30
N VAL A 219 7.82 -0.78 9.17
CA VAL A 219 6.65 -0.02 9.63
C VAL A 219 6.67 1.32 8.91
N ALA A 220 5.71 1.58 8.03
CA ALA A 220 5.60 2.85 7.34
C ALA A 220 4.94 3.91 8.24
N PRO A 221 5.55 5.09 8.47
CA PRO A 221 4.89 6.20 9.14
C PRO A 221 3.58 6.56 8.46
N VAL A 222 2.55 6.85 9.23
CA VAL A 222 1.24 7.27 8.70
C VAL A 222 1.35 8.63 7.98
N PRO A 223 0.41 8.96 7.08
CA PRO A 223 0.35 10.27 6.47
C PRO A 223 0.31 11.40 7.50
N ASN A 224 0.91 12.55 7.18
CA ASN A 224 0.85 13.75 8.01
C ASN A 224 -0.54 14.40 7.91
N ASP A 225 -1.50 13.85 8.62
CA ASP A 225 -2.90 14.26 8.67
C ASP A 225 -3.40 14.15 10.13
N PRO A 226 -4.18 15.11 10.63
CA PRO A 226 -4.64 15.13 12.03
C PRO A 226 -5.40 13.88 12.47
N LEU A 227 -6.18 13.26 11.56
CA LEU A 227 -6.95 12.06 11.88
C LEU A 227 -6.06 10.83 12.02
N TRP A 228 -5.05 10.69 11.14
CA TRP A 228 -4.04 9.66 11.27
C TRP A 228 -3.22 9.81 12.55
N ALA A 229 -2.78 11.04 12.88
CA ALA A 229 -2.05 11.33 14.11
C ALA A 229 -2.88 11.03 15.37
N TYR A 230 -4.18 11.36 15.36
CA TYR A 230 -5.10 11.02 16.44
C TYR A 230 -5.13 9.50 16.69
N PHE A 231 -5.32 8.68 15.65
CA PHE A 231 -5.39 7.24 15.81
C PHE A 231 -4.05 6.62 16.20
N GLU A 232 -2.95 7.07 15.63
CA GLU A 232 -1.61 6.58 16.00
C GLU A 232 -1.30 6.84 17.49
N LYS A 233 -1.65 8.05 17.99
CA LYS A 233 -1.51 8.39 19.42
C LYS A 233 -2.43 7.53 20.30
N THR A 234 -3.68 7.30 19.87
CA THR A 234 -4.65 6.48 20.62
C THR A 234 -4.13 5.07 20.82
N ILE A 235 -3.55 4.45 19.78
CA ILE A 235 -2.98 3.09 19.87
C ILE A 235 -1.70 3.08 20.71
N GLY A 236 -0.84 4.10 20.56
CA GLY A 236 0.41 4.22 21.33
C GLY A 236 0.19 4.37 22.83
N GLY A 237 -0.94 4.91 23.25
CA GLY A 237 -1.35 5.02 24.65
C GLY A 237 -2.04 3.78 25.24
N LEU A 238 -2.31 2.76 24.40
CA LEU A 238 -2.93 1.49 24.82
C LEU A 238 -1.90 0.37 25.03
N LYS A 239 -0.58 0.66 24.93
CA LYS A 239 0.53 -0.27 25.14
C LYS A 239 1.10 -0.16 26.54
#